data_df9aaf01499da044edf0f5c02887cd90
#
_entry.id   df9aaf01499da044edf0f5c02887cd90
#
_cell.length_a   1.000
_cell.length_b   1.000
_cell.length_c   1.000
_cell.angle_alpha   90.00
_cell.angle_beta   90.00
_cell.angle_gamma   90.00
#
_symmetry.space_group_name_H-M   'P 1'
#
loop_
_entity.id
_entity.type
_entity.pdbx_description
1 polymer ?
#
loop_
_entity_poly.entity_id
_entity_poly.type
_entity_poly.pdbx_seq_one_letter_code
_entity_poly.pdbx_strand_id
1 'polypeptide(L)'
;MIRDIDIWYESQPEPAKGCLLALRAYIRQYNPHITEAWKYRMPFFCYNGKMCCYLWIQKENKHPYLGIVEGKNIPHPQLQQDKRARMKILPLNPSEDLPMEVINDILGKMVRWYEQSRK
;
A
#
# COMPACT_ATOMS: atom_id res chain seq x y z
N MET A 1 24.81 1.65 -2.54
CA MET A 1 24.42 0.93 -1.31
C MET A 1 23.00 0.43 -1.41
N ILE A 2 22.76 -0.84 -1.10
CA ILE A 2 21.43 -1.42 -1.16
C ILE A 2 20.67 -1.11 0.14
N ARG A 3 19.49 -0.52 -0.01
CA ARG A 3 18.67 -0.16 1.16
C ARG A 3 17.83 -1.34 1.62
N ASP A 4 17.47 -1.34 2.92
CA ASP A 4 16.63 -2.40 3.50
C ASP A 4 15.31 -2.57 2.73
N ILE A 5 14.70 -1.47 2.32
CA ILE A 5 13.43 -1.54 1.59
C ILE A 5 13.60 -2.28 0.25
N ASP A 6 14.71 -2.05 -0.44
CA ASP A 6 14.98 -2.73 -1.70
C ASP A 6 15.22 -4.22 -1.48
N ILE A 7 15.94 -4.56 -0.42
CA ILE A 7 16.19 -5.96 -0.06
C ILE A 7 14.87 -6.68 0.22
N TRP A 8 13.96 -6.02 0.92
CA TRP A 8 12.66 -6.63 1.23
C TRP A 8 11.91 -7.01 -0.05
N TYR A 9 11.81 -6.07 -1.01
CA TYR A 9 11.11 -6.36 -2.26
C TYR A 9 11.78 -7.49 -3.03
N GLU A 10 13.09 -7.46 -3.12
CA GLU A 10 13.83 -8.47 -3.89
C GLU A 10 13.79 -9.86 -3.25
N SER A 11 13.58 -9.94 -1.94
CA SER A 11 13.55 -11.22 -1.25
C SER A 11 12.19 -11.93 -1.33
N GLN A 12 11.16 -11.28 -1.89
CA GLN A 12 9.84 -11.90 -1.97
C GLN A 12 9.79 -12.93 -3.09
N PRO A 13 9.11 -14.07 -2.88
CA PRO A 13 8.97 -15.08 -3.94
C PRO A 13 7.93 -14.65 -4.97
N GLU A 14 8.08 -15.17 -6.19
CA GLU A 14 7.05 -15.00 -7.21
C GLU A 14 5.86 -15.91 -6.90
N PRO A 15 4.65 -15.53 -7.29
CA PRO A 15 4.28 -14.35 -8.08
C PRO A 15 4.10 -13.07 -7.26
N ALA A 16 4.22 -13.15 -5.95
CA ALA A 16 4.02 -11.97 -5.08
C ALA A 16 5.01 -10.86 -5.40
N LYS A 17 6.28 -11.21 -5.67
CA LYS A 17 7.32 -10.22 -5.97
C LYS A 17 6.95 -9.32 -7.13
N GLY A 18 6.51 -9.90 -8.24
CA GLY A 18 6.13 -9.12 -9.41
C GLY A 18 4.97 -8.18 -9.13
N CYS A 19 3.98 -8.67 -8.39
CA CYS A 19 2.83 -7.87 -7.98
C CYS A 19 3.26 -6.69 -7.11
N LEU A 20 4.12 -6.96 -6.12
CA LEU A 20 4.60 -5.93 -5.19
C LEU A 20 5.44 -4.87 -5.90
N LEU A 21 6.32 -5.29 -6.82
CA LEU A 21 7.15 -4.34 -7.55
C LEU A 21 6.31 -3.44 -8.47
N ALA A 22 5.27 -3.99 -9.09
CA ALA A 22 4.36 -3.21 -9.92
C ALA A 22 3.61 -2.18 -9.09
N LEU A 23 3.12 -2.57 -7.93
CA LEU A 23 2.45 -1.65 -7.01
C LEU A 23 3.39 -0.57 -6.52
N ARG A 24 4.61 -0.96 -6.15
CA ARG A 24 5.62 0.01 -5.70
C ARG A 24 5.83 1.11 -6.72
N ALA A 25 6.05 0.71 -7.98
CA ALA A 25 6.29 1.67 -9.05
C ALA A 25 5.08 2.56 -9.27
N TYR A 26 3.89 1.99 -9.26
CA TYR A 26 2.66 2.72 -9.49
C TYR A 26 2.39 3.76 -8.39
N ILE A 27 2.52 3.34 -7.14
CA ILE A 27 2.25 4.24 -6.00
C ILE A 27 3.27 5.38 -5.95
N ARG A 28 4.54 5.07 -6.22
CA ARG A 28 5.58 6.10 -6.21
C ARG A 28 5.34 7.20 -7.24
N GLN A 29 4.71 6.84 -8.36
CA GLN A 29 4.45 7.79 -9.44
C GLN A 29 3.07 8.43 -9.36
N TYR A 30 2.25 7.94 -8.45
CA TYR A 30 0.86 8.36 -8.39
C TYR A 30 0.70 9.86 -8.07
N ASN A 31 1.52 10.36 -7.15
CA ASN A 31 1.43 11.76 -6.71
C ASN A 31 2.81 12.22 -6.26
N PRO A 32 3.25 13.44 -6.64
CA PRO A 32 4.60 13.90 -6.30
C PRO A 32 4.85 14.06 -4.80
N HIS A 33 3.82 14.12 -3.99
CA HIS A 33 3.98 14.23 -2.53
C HIS A 33 4.10 12.88 -1.84
N ILE A 34 4.03 11.79 -2.59
CA ILE A 34 4.19 10.44 -2.03
C ILE A 34 5.67 10.03 -2.10
N THR A 35 6.21 9.62 -0.96
CA THR A 35 7.60 9.15 -0.86
C THR A 35 7.62 7.82 -0.10
N GLU A 36 8.67 7.02 -0.33
CA GLU A 36 8.85 5.76 0.38
C GLU A 36 9.49 5.98 1.74
N ALA A 37 9.17 5.09 2.69
CA ALA A 37 9.79 5.07 4.00
C ALA A 37 9.88 3.62 4.49
N TRP A 38 10.95 3.32 5.24
CA TRP A 38 11.14 2.01 5.86
C TRP A 38 10.82 2.15 7.33
N LYS A 39 9.63 1.67 7.73
CA LYS A 39 9.13 1.80 9.10
C LYS A 39 8.69 0.44 9.62
N TYR A 40 9.02 0.13 10.85
CA TYR A 40 8.63 -1.14 11.49
C TYR A 40 9.08 -2.35 10.66
N ARG A 41 10.21 -2.21 9.96
CA ARG A 41 10.75 -3.22 9.04
C ARG A 41 9.79 -3.56 7.90
N MET A 42 9.01 -2.56 7.47
CA MET A 42 8.02 -2.72 6.42
C MET A 42 8.12 -1.58 5.40
N PRO A 43 7.78 -1.85 4.13
CA PRO A 43 7.77 -0.79 3.11
C PRO A 43 6.51 0.06 3.23
N PHE A 44 6.69 1.29 3.67
CA PHE A 44 5.63 2.28 3.79
C PHE A 44 5.72 3.33 2.71
N PHE A 45 4.60 4.01 2.48
CA PHE A 45 4.53 5.21 1.66
C PHE A 45 4.00 6.33 2.54
N CYS A 46 4.53 7.53 2.35
CA CYS A 46 4.13 8.70 3.12
C CYS A 46 3.62 9.79 2.20
N TYR A 47 2.59 10.51 2.64
CA TYR A 47 2.10 11.69 1.95
C TYR A 47 2.55 12.92 2.75
N ASN A 48 3.44 13.71 2.15
CA ASN A 48 4.06 14.87 2.84
C ASN A 48 4.62 14.47 4.21
N GLY A 49 5.30 13.33 4.26
CA GLY A 49 5.95 12.86 5.47
C GLY A 49 5.08 12.08 6.44
N LYS A 50 3.78 11.97 6.18
CA LYS A 50 2.86 11.21 7.06
C LYS A 50 2.59 9.85 6.43
N MET A 51 2.74 8.79 7.21
CA MET A 51 2.48 7.44 6.72
C MET A 51 1.05 7.31 6.22
N CYS A 52 0.87 6.92 4.97
CA CYS A 52 -0.46 6.83 4.37
C CYS A 52 -0.82 5.41 3.93
N CYS A 53 0.12 4.62 3.47
CA CYS A 53 -0.17 3.23 3.11
C CYS A 53 1.11 2.40 3.15
N TYR A 54 0.95 1.09 3.02
CA TYR A 54 2.07 0.16 3.08
C TYR A 54 1.73 -1.10 2.31
N LEU A 55 2.75 -1.90 2.01
CA LEU A 55 2.58 -3.20 1.36
C LEU A 55 3.07 -4.29 2.30
N TRP A 56 2.36 -5.42 2.32
CA TRP A 56 2.76 -6.56 3.13
C TRP A 56 2.17 -7.83 2.54
N ILE A 57 2.40 -8.95 3.21
CA ILE A 57 1.98 -10.27 2.72
C ILE A 57 1.18 -10.98 3.81
N GLN A 58 0.03 -11.55 3.42
CA GLN A 58 -0.81 -12.31 4.33
C GLN A 58 -0.13 -13.64 4.68
N LYS A 59 -0.20 -14.03 5.96
CA LYS A 59 0.41 -15.26 6.43
C LYS A 59 -0.22 -16.51 5.81
N GLU A 60 -1.54 -16.49 5.70
CA GLU A 60 -2.31 -17.68 5.36
C GLU A 60 -2.08 -18.14 3.93
N ASN A 61 -2.13 -17.23 2.98
CA ASN A 61 -2.07 -17.58 1.56
C ASN A 61 -0.86 -17.00 0.84
N LYS A 62 -0.02 -16.25 1.55
CA LYS A 62 1.16 -15.58 0.99
C LYS A 62 0.82 -14.56 -0.09
N HIS A 63 -0.42 -14.08 -0.12
CA HIS A 63 -0.84 -13.04 -1.06
C HIS A 63 -0.49 -11.65 -0.53
N PRO A 64 -0.03 -10.75 -1.40
CA PRO A 64 0.24 -9.37 -0.98
C PRO A 64 -1.05 -8.61 -0.71
N TYR A 65 -0.94 -7.53 0.05
CA TYR A 65 -2.05 -6.62 0.26
C TYR A 65 -1.55 -5.19 0.39
N LEU A 66 -2.44 -4.25 0.07
CA LEU A 66 -2.20 -2.83 0.26
C LEU A 66 -2.92 -2.41 1.53
N GLY A 67 -2.16 -1.94 2.52
CA GLY A 67 -2.72 -1.47 3.77
C GLY A 67 -2.89 0.04 3.75
N ILE A 68 -4.06 0.51 4.18
CA ILE A 68 -4.37 1.94 4.23
C ILE A 68 -4.42 2.37 5.70
N VAL A 69 -3.50 3.26 6.07
CA VAL A 69 -3.33 3.66 7.48
C VAL A 69 -4.60 4.29 8.03
N GLU A 70 -5.21 5.21 7.28
CA GLU A 70 -6.46 5.86 7.69
C GLU A 70 -7.67 5.20 7.06
N GLY A 71 -7.64 3.87 6.97
CA GLY A 71 -8.67 3.12 6.27
C GLY A 71 -10.08 3.41 6.71
N LYS A 72 -10.30 3.66 8.02
CA LYS A 72 -11.63 3.95 8.51
C LYS A 72 -12.21 5.25 7.93
N ASN A 73 -11.34 6.14 7.44
CA ASN A 73 -11.76 7.40 6.85
C ASN A 73 -11.82 7.36 5.33
N ILE A 74 -11.55 6.21 4.75
CA ILE A 74 -11.50 6.04 3.29
C ILE A 74 -12.48 4.95 2.90
N PRO A 75 -13.74 5.34 2.56
CA PRO A 75 -14.77 4.36 2.28
C PRO A 75 -14.57 3.71 0.91
N HIS A 76 -14.51 2.39 0.91
CA HIS A 76 -14.50 1.60 -0.31
C HIS A 76 -14.97 0.19 0.02
N PRO A 77 -15.88 -0.36 -0.79
CA PRO A 77 -16.47 -1.68 -0.48
C PRO A 77 -15.45 -2.82 -0.48
N GLN A 78 -14.35 -2.69 -1.20
CA GLN A 78 -13.34 -3.74 -1.26
C GLN A 78 -12.27 -3.62 -0.19
N LEU A 79 -12.23 -2.53 0.55
CA LEU A 79 -11.35 -2.42 1.70
C LEU A 79 -11.92 -3.20 2.86
N GLN A 80 -11.10 -4.04 3.48
CA GLN A 80 -11.51 -4.90 4.58
C GLN A 80 -10.97 -4.36 5.89
N GLN A 81 -11.84 -4.29 6.89
CA GLN A 81 -11.46 -3.94 8.24
C GLN A 81 -10.72 -5.14 8.84
N ASP A 82 -9.44 -5.00 9.04
CA ASP A 82 -8.66 -6.01 9.73
C ASP A 82 -8.92 -5.90 11.23
N LYS A 83 -8.18 -6.66 12.04
CA LYS A 83 -8.31 -6.63 13.50
C LYS A 83 -7.88 -5.30 14.11
N ARG A 84 -7.49 -4.34 13.28
CA ARG A 84 -7.02 -3.03 13.71
C ARG A 84 -8.15 -2.02 13.72
N ALA A 85 -8.08 -1.09 14.66
CA ALA A 85 -9.16 -0.12 14.86
C ALA A 85 -9.26 0.90 13.73
N ARG A 86 -8.17 1.19 13.03
CA ARG A 86 -8.07 2.30 12.09
C ARG A 86 -7.72 1.90 10.67
N MET A 87 -6.92 0.86 10.53
CA MET A 87 -6.39 0.45 9.23
C MET A 87 -7.35 -0.48 8.51
N LYS A 88 -7.34 -0.40 7.19
CA LYS A 88 -8.03 -1.35 6.32
C LYS A 88 -7.06 -1.89 5.30
N ILE A 89 -7.36 -3.05 4.75
CA ILE A 89 -6.50 -3.66 3.76
C ILE A 89 -7.26 -3.97 2.48
N LEU A 90 -6.55 -3.92 1.37
CA LEU A 90 -7.03 -4.40 0.07
C LEU A 90 -6.23 -5.64 -0.27
N PRO A 91 -6.80 -6.85 -0.08
CA PRO A 91 -6.10 -8.08 -0.44
C PRO A 91 -5.98 -8.20 -1.96
N LEU A 92 -4.86 -8.76 -2.43
CA LEU A 92 -4.59 -8.88 -3.85
C LEU A 92 -4.24 -10.32 -4.19
N ASN A 93 -4.64 -10.77 -5.39
CA ASN A 93 -4.23 -12.07 -5.89
C ASN A 93 -3.06 -11.84 -6.85
N PRO A 94 -1.84 -12.27 -6.49
CA PRO A 94 -0.67 -11.97 -7.32
C PRO A 94 -0.62 -12.73 -8.64
N SER A 95 -1.52 -13.70 -8.82
CA SER A 95 -1.63 -14.45 -10.07
C SER A 95 -2.59 -13.81 -11.06
N GLU A 96 -3.26 -12.73 -10.67
CA GLU A 96 -4.20 -11.99 -11.52
C GLU A 96 -3.69 -10.59 -11.78
N ASP A 97 -4.27 -9.94 -12.78
CA ASP A 97 -3.96 -8.55 -13.05
C ASP A 97 -4.35 -7.68 -11.87
N LEU A 98 -3.58 -6.62 -11.63
CA LEU A 98 -3.90 -5.68 -10.56
C LEU A 98 -5.26 -5.00 -10.85
N PRO A 99 -6.13 -4.89 -9.82
CA PRO A 99 -7.42 -4.21 -10.01
C PRO A 99 -7.22 -2.70 -10.02
N MET A 100 -6.76 -2.17 -11.15
CA MET A 100 -6.32 -0.78 -11.23
C MET A 100 -7.42 0.23 -10.95
N GLU A 101 -8.67 -0.05 -11.34
CA GLU A 101 -9.77 0.87 -11.04
C GLU A 101 -9.98 1.01 -9.53
N VAL A 102 -9.92 -0.12 -8.82
CA VAL A 102 -10.06 -0.14 -7.37
C VAL A 102 -8.90 0.59 -6.71
N ILE A 103 -7.68 0.29 -7.15
CA ILE A 103 -6.48 0.91 -6.60
C ILE A 103 -6.51 2.42 -6.82
N ASN A 104 -6.86 2.87 -8.03
CA ASN A 104 -6.96 4.29 -8.34
C ASN A 104 -8.00 5.00 -7.47
N ASP A 105 -9.15 4.37 -7.28
CA ASP A 105 -10.20 4.96 -6.46
C ASP A 105 -9.74 5.12 -5.01
N ILE A 106 -9.12 4.10 -4.47
CA ILE A 106 -8.63 4.12 -3.10
C ILE A 106 -7.52 5.16 -2.93
N LEU A 107 -6.54 5.16 -3.83
CA LEU A 107 -5.44 6.14 -3.75
C LEU A 107 -5.94 7.56 -3.91
N GLY A 108 -6.91 7.79 -4.78
CA GLY A 108 -7.50 9.11 -4.97
C GLY A 108 -8.20 9.60 -3.71
N LYS A 109 -8.99 8.73 -3.09
CA LYS A 109 -9.67 9.08 -1.83
C LYS A 109 -8.65 9.33 -0.71
N MET A 110 -7.60 8.52 -0.66
CA MET A 110 -6.54 8.66 0.33
C MET A 110 -5.84 10.01 0.19
N VAL A 111 -5.44 10.36 -1.03
CA VAL A 111 -4.75 11.63 -1.26
C VAL A 111 -5.66 12.81 -0.89
N ARG A 112 -6.92 12.76 -1.29
CA ARG A 112 -7.88 13.82 -0.96
C ARG A 112 -8.05 13.97 0.55
N TRP A 113 -8.09 12.85 1.27
CA TRP A 113 -8.22 12.89 2.72
C TRP A 113 -7.04 13.60 3.37
N TYR A 114 -5.81 13.26 2.95
CA TYR A 114 -4.61 13.90 3.50
C TYR A 114 -4.52 15.37 3.11
N GLU A 115 -4.96 15.74 1.91
CA GLU A 115 -4.99 17.14 1.50
C GLU A 115 -5.93 17.96 2.38
N GLN A 116 -7.10 17.41 2.67
CA GLN A 116 -8.09 18.08 3.50
C GLN A 116 -7.67 18.17 4.95
N SER A 117 -6.91 17.21 5.42
CA SER A 117 -6.49 17.12 6.83
C SER A 117 -5.34 18.04 7.18
N ARG A 118 -4.79 18.74 6.21
CA ARG A 118 -3.62 19.59 6.42
C ARG A 118 -3.93 20.89 7.16
N LYS A 119 -5.15 21.22 7.32
CA LYS A 119 -5.56 22.47 7.97
C LYS A 119 -5.36 22.47 9.48
#